data_64e3f3d597b322e2b81aa82ace62f33f
#
_entry.id   64e3f3d597b322e2b81aa82ace62f33f
#
_cell.length_a   1.000
_cell.length_b   1.000
_cell.length_c   1.000
_cell.angle_alpha   90.00
_cell.angle_beta   90.00
_cell.angle_gamma   90.00
#
_symmetry.space_group_name_H-M   'P 1'
#
loop_
_entity.id
_entity.type
_entity.pdbx_description
1 polymer ?
#
loop_
_entity_poly.entity_id
_entity_poly.type
_entity_poly.pdbx_seq_one_letter_code
_entity_poly.pdbx_strand_id
1 'polypeptide(L)'
;MGTLTKTQPARVVPAGRLLSLPLAATFLAEFSSLSSFFLLLSVMPMLAAAAGAGSSGAGLITGALLLGTVAAEAAAAAAIRRFGYRIVLAAGAVLLGGPALALLVPEPQAVMVGVSFVRGLGFGLSGVTTGALTAKLLPPGRRGEGLGLLGVVAGVPAVVALPAGVWLAGHHLAAAAAAMAAITGLLSLVSIRWLPGGREARTATRAEPMPGTRRRRMAGTLRLPLIFAAATIAAGVLDSFLPLAHGIPSSLCSAALLVQAVAATFSRWQAGRLGDRHGHARPLIPALAVAAAGMATMMLLGSAVALFAGMVLFGTGFGVIENATFALLIERLPEAKASALWNFAYDAGYGAGPAVFGLICVHTGYPAAFALCGLLILAAVPAASRERKAAGATGSDLVTVPVLTGSAS
;
A
#
# COMPACT_ATOMS: atom_id res chain seq x y z
N MET A 1 -46.88 -0.87 -38.98
CA MET A 1 -46.81 -0.05 -37.79
C MET A 1 -45.68 -0.54 -36.91
N GLY A 2 -44.48 -0.06 -37.15
CA GLY A 2 -43.28 -0.50 -36.44
C GLY A 2 -42.93 0.54 -35.38
N THR A 3 -42.95 0.13 -34.12
CA THR A 3 -42.55 0.94 -32.96
C THR A 3 -41.04 1.12 -32.97
N LEU A 4 -40.58 2.31 -33.32
CA LEU A 4 -39.20 2.74 -33.13
C LEU A 4 -38.88 2.78 -31.64
N THR A 5 -38.14 1.78 -31.17
CA THR A 5 -37.52 1.79 -29.84
C THR A 5 -36.48 2.90 -29.80
N LYS A 6 -36.82 4.04 -29.20
CA LYS A 6 -35.85 5.09 -28.85
C LYS A 6 -34.79 4.50 -27.96
N THR A 7 -33.58 4.37 -28.48
CA THR A 7 -32.36 4.15 -27.66
C THR A 7 -32.25 5.31 -26.66
N GLN A 8 -32.53 5.04 -25.40
CA GLN A 8 -32.28 6.01 -24.34
C GLN A 8 -30.78 6.30 -24.32
N PRO A 9 -30.36 7.58 -24.34
CA PRO A 9 -28.98 7.93 -24.16
C PRO A 9 -28.53 7.39 -22.78
N ALA A 10 -27.33 6.80 -22.75
CA ALA A 10 -26.72 6.33 -21.51
C ALA A 10 -26.84 7.43 -20.45
N ARG A 11 -27.57 7.14 -19.38
CA ARG A 11 -27.69 8.04 -18.24
C ARG A 11 -26.29 8.34 -17.74
N VAL A 12 -25.81 9.53 -17.99
CA VAL A 12 -24.64 10.10 -17.30
C VAL A 12 -25.06 10.17 -15.83
N VAL A 13 -24.66 9.18 -15.04
CA VAL A 13 -24.82 9.21 -13.59
C VAL A 13 -24.03 10.42 -13.11
N PRO A 14 -24.66 11.43 -12.47
CA PRO A 14 -23.93 12.59 -11.99
C PRO A 14 -22.83 12.07 -11.07
N ALA A 15 -21.61 12.58 -11.25
CA ALA A 15 -20.45 12.22 -10.45
C ALA A 15 -20.77 12.50 -8.98
N GLY A 16 -21.15 11.45 -8.25
CA GLY A 16 -21.50 11.54 -6.83
C GLY A 16 -20.34 12.15 -6.04
N ARG A 17 -20.59 12.80 -4.92
CA ARG A 17 -19.55 13.31 -4.03
C ARG A 17 -18.56 12.20 -3.74
N LEU A 18 -17.26 12.44 -3.98
CA LEU A 18 -16.21 11.45 -3.72
C LEU A 18 -16.21 11.03 -2.25
N LEU A 19 -16.32 12.00 -1.36
CA LEU A 19 -16.33 11.77 0.09
C LEU A 19 -17.78 11.56 0.58
N SER A 20 -18.10 10.29 0.84
CA SER A 20 -19.27 9.88 1.63
C SER A 20 -18.87 9.71 3.10
N LEU A 21 -19.85 9.77 4.04
CA LEU A 21 -19.58 9.56 5.45
C LEU A 21 -18.91 8.19 5.76
N PRO A 22 -19.35 7.06 5.14
CA PRO A 22 -18.63 5.79 5.30
C PRO A 22 -17.19 5.81 4.78
N LEU A 23 -16.93 6.51 3.68
CA LEU A 23 -15.56 6.62 3.13
C LEU A 23 -14.69 7.51 4.04
N ALA A 24 -15.21 8.62 4.54
CA ALA A 24 -14.49 9.46 5.51
C ALA A 24 -14.18 8.68 6.80
N ALA A 25 -15.13 7.87 7.29
CA ALA A 25 -14.91 6.98 8.43
C ALA A 25 -13.82 5.91 8.15
N THR A 26 -13.78 5.38 6.92
CA THR A 26 -12.72 4.45 6.49
C THR A 26 -11.35 5.15 6.48
N PHE A 27 -11.28 6.37 5.99
CA PHE A 27 -10.04 7.17 5.99
C PHE A 27 -9.59 7.54 7.42
N LEU A 28 -10.53 7.82 8.32
CA LEU A 28 -10.21 8.02 9.74
C LEU A 28 -9.63 6.74 10.35
N ALA A 29 -10.18 5.57 10.04
CA ALA A 29 -9.66 4.30 10.53
C ALA A 29 -8.26 4.02 9.98
N GLU A 30 -8.02 4.28 8.69
CA GLU A 30 -6.71 4.15 8.07
C GLU A 30 -5.67 5.05 8.71
N PHE A 31 -5.95 6.35 8.79
CA PHE A 31 -5.10 7.35 9.45
C PHE A 31 -4.76 6.95 10.87
N SER A 32 -5.76 6.52 11.64
CA SER A 32 -5.61 6.13 13.04
C SER A 32 -4.74 4.90 13.19
N SER A 33 -4.96 3.87 12.36
CA SER A 33 -4.18 2.62 12.37
C SER A 33 -2.72 2.86 12.00
N LEU A 34 -2.46 3.64 10.94
CA LEU A 34 -1.13 3.99 10.50
C LEU A 34 -0.40 4.88 11.51
N SER A 35 -1.11 5.83 12.16
CA SER A 35 -0.52 6.64 13.23
C SER A 35 -0.06 5.76 14.39
N SER A 36 -0.88 4.80 14.84
CA SER A 36 -0.50 3.83 15.86
C SER A 36 0.69 2.98 15.44
N PHE A 37 0.71 2.52 14.20
CA PHE A 37 1.79 1.70 13.65
C PHE A 37 3.11 2.47 13.63
N PHE A 38 3.14 3.64 13.01
CA PHE A 38 4.36 4.43 12.84
C PHE A 38 4.90 5.00 14.15
N LEU A 39 4.04 5.36 15.12
CA LEU A 39 4.49 5.83 16.43
C LEU A 39 5.43 4.83 17.12
N LEU A 40 5.16 3.53 17.03
CA LEU A 40 5.95 2.50 17.72
C LEU A 40 6.90 1.72 16.81
N LEU A 41 6.87 1.93 15.50
CA LEU A 41 7.70 1.18 14.55
C LEU A 41 9.20 1.26 14.90
N SER A 42 9.69 2.45 15.22
CA SER A 42 11.09 2.66 15.62
C SER A 42 11.28 2.64 17.13
N VAL A 43 10.27 2.99 17.92
CA VAL A 43 10.36 3.06 19.39
C VAL A 43 10.61 1.68 19.99
N MET A 44 9.90 0.66 19.53
CA MET A 44 10.03 -0.70 20.04
C MET A 44 11.45 -1.28 19.87
N PRO A 45 12.08 -1.21 18.68
CA PRO A 45 13.48 -1.60 18.52
C PRO A 45 14.44 -0.79 19.38
N MET A 46 14.20 0.54 19.54
CA MET A 46 15.03 1.40 20.41
C MET A 46 14.95 0.98 21.89
N LEU A 47 13.75 0.66 22.39
CA LEU A 47 13.56 0.18 23.76
C LEU A 47 14.26 -1.17 23.98
N ALA A 48 14.20 -2.09 23.01
CA ALA A 48 14.88 -3.37 23.09
C ALA A 48 16.41 -3.18 23.12
N ALA A 49 16.94 -2.31 22.28
CA ALA A 49 18.36 -2.02 22.25
C ALA A 49 18.82 -1.39 23.57
N ALA A 50 18.05 -0.47 24.15
CA ALA A 50 18.31 0.15 25.45
C ALA A 50 18.23 -0.86 26.62
N ALA A 51 17.36 -1.90 26.50
CA ALA A 51 17.27 -2.99 27.45
C ALA A 51 18.39 -4.05 27.31
N GLY A 52 19.40 -3.82 26.46
CA GLY A 52 20.54 -4.71 26.28
C GLY A 52 20.33 -5.85 25.29
N ALA A 53 19.22 -5.87 24.53
CA ALA A 53 18.95 -6.90 23.55
C ALA A 53 19.80 -6.79 22.26
N GLY A 54 20.54 -5.70 22.11
CA GLY A 54 21.39 -5.45 20.93
C GLY A 54 20.63 -5.35 19.60
N SER A 55 21.36 -5.40 18.50
CA SER A 55 20.77 -5.34 17.15
C SER A 55 19.90 -6.57 16.82
N SER A 56 20.25 -7.73 17.33
CA SER A 56 19.47 -8.96 17.13
C SER A 56 18.09 -8.88 17.77
N GLY A 57 18.00 -8.33 19.01
CA GLY A 57 16.73 -8.14 19.68
C GLY A 57 15.84 -7.11 19.00
N ALA A 58 16.41 -6.01 18.52
CA ALA A 58 15.71 -5.02 17.73
C ALA A 58 15.15 -5.64 16.43
N GLY A 59 15.94 -6.46 15.76
CA GLY A 59 15.52 -7.18 14.55
C GLY A 59 14.39 -8.17 14.81
N LEU A 60 14.41 -8.90 15.92
CA LEU A 60 13.34 -9.83 16.30
C LEU A 60 12.00 -9.12 16.49
N ILE A 61 12.00 -7.96 17.10
CA ILE A 61 10.79 -7.15 17.33
C ILE A 61 10.18 -6.73 15.99
N THR A 62 10.97 -6.17 15.11
CA THR A 62 10.49 -5.78 13.77
C THR A 62 10.05 -6.98 12.95
N GLY A 63 10.82 -8.09 13.02
CA GLY A 63 10.47 -9.34 12.36
C GLY A 63 9.14 -9.93 12.85
N ALA A 64 8.90 -9.90 14.18
CA ALA A 64 7.64 -10.35 14.76
C ALA A 64 6.45 -9.50 14.30
N LEU A 65 6.62 -8.17 14.23
CA LEU A 65 5.61 -7.24 13.72
C LEU A 65 5.23 -7.59 12.28
N LEU A 66 6.23 -7.71 11.40
CA LEU A 66 6.01 -8.01 9.98
C LEU A 66 5.43 -9.41 9.78
N LEU A 67 5.89 -10.40 10.53
CA LEU A 67 5.32 -11.76 10.49
C LEU A 67 3.84 -11.76 10.87
N GLY A 68 3.48 -11.05 11.93
CA GLY A 68 2.08 -10.88 12.34
C GLY A 68 1.26 -10.17 11.25
N THR A 69 1.80 -9.12 10.65
CA THR A 69 1.14 -8.37 9.56
C THR A 69 0.84 -9.29 8.38
N VAL A 70 1.83 -9.97 7.84
CA VAL A 70 1.69 -10.87 6.68
C VAL A 70 0.73 -12.04 6.98
N ALA A 71 0.81 -12.62 8.19
CA ALA A 71 -0.10 -13.69 8.60
C ALA A 71 -1.57 -13.21 8.63
N ALA A 72 -1.81 -12.01 9.16
CA ALA A 72 -3.14 -11.42 9.21
C ALA A 72 -3.68 -11.06 7.81
N GLU A 73 -2.85 -10.53 6.93
CA GLU A 73 -3.22 -10.19 5.55
C GLU A 73 -3.66 -11.42 4.76
N ALA A 74 -2.94 -12.54 4.91
CA ALA A 74 -3.31 -13.81 4.29
C ALA A 74 -4.70 -14.30 4.74
N ALA A 75 -5.07 -14.06 6.01
CA ALA A 75 -6.34 -14.47 6.59
C ALA A 75 -7.47 -13.43 6.41
N ALA A 76 -7.14 -12.16 6.21
CA ALA A 76 -8.08 -11.03 6.29
C ALA A 76 -9.26 -11.15 5.32
N ALA A 77 -9.04 -11.55 4.06
CA ALA A 77 -10.11 -11.73 3.10
C ALA A 77 -11.12 -12.81 3.52
N ALA A 78 -10.66 -13.89 4.16
CA ALA A 78 -11.51 -14.93 4.72
C ALA A 78 -12.28 -14.45 5.97
N ALA A 79 -11.59 -13.71 6.83
CA ALA A 79 -12.20 -13.10 8.01
C ALA A 79 -13.30 -12.10 7.64
N ILE A 80 -13.08 -11.23 6.64
CA ILE A 80 -14.07 -10.27 6.14
C ILE A 80 -15.30 -11.00 5.58
N ARG A 81 -15.11 -12.10 4.83
CA ARG A 81 -16.25 -12.88 4.32
C ARG A 81 -17.07 -13.51 5.44
N ARG A 82 -16.42 -13.98 6.50
CA ARG A 82 -17.09 -14.69 7.62
C ARG A 82 -17.75 -13.73 8.59
N PHE A 83 -17.06 -12.66 8.99
CA PHE A 83 -17.44 -11.77 10.08
C PHE A 83 -17.90 -10.39 9.61
N GLY A 84 -17.54 -9.98 8.38
CA GLY A 84 -17.84 -8.66 7.84
C GLY A 84 -16.80 -7.61 8.24
N TYR A 85 -16.86 -6.47 7.54
CA TYR A 85 -15.88 -5.38 7.68
C TYR A 85 -15.81 -4.79 9.10
N ARG A 86 -16.95 -4.57 9.75
CA ARG A 86 -17.03 -3.94 11.08
C ARG A 86 -16.29 -4.74 12.15
N ILE A 87 -16.51 -6.06 12.18
CA ILE A 87 -15.93 -6.95 13.20
C ILE A 87 -14.42 -7.09 12.95
N VAL A 88 -14.01 -7.26 11.68
CA VAL A 88 -12.60 -7.42 11.35
C VAL A 88 -11.80 -6.14 11.65
N LEU A 89 -12.37 -4.97 11.32
CA LEU A 89 -11.72 -3.68 11.65
C LEU A 89 -11.68 -3.45 13.17
N ALA A 90 -12.74 -3.82 13.91
CA ALA A 90 -12.74 -3.74 15.37
C ALA A 90 -11.65 -4.64 15.99
N ALA A 91 -11.54 -5.87 15.50
CA ALA A 91 -10.48 -6.78 15.93
C ALA A 91 -9.09 -6.22 15.60
N GLY A 92 -8.90 -5.68 14.38
CA GLY A 92 -7.68 -5.00 13.98
C GLY A 92 -7.31 -3.85 14.91
N ALA A 93 -8.26 -2.98 15.21
CA ALA A 93 -8.06 -1.84 16.13
C ALA A 93 -7.65 -2.27 17.54
N VAL A 94 -8.34 -3.29 18.10
CA VAL A 94 -8.04 -3.82 19.44
C VAL A 94 -6.68 -4.51 19.48
N LEU A 95 -6.36 -5.33 18.47
CA LEU A 95 -5.07 -6.02 18.38
C LEU A 95 -3.90 -5.04 18.10
N LEU A 96 -4.15 -3.92 17.44
CA LEU A 96 -3.12 -2.91 17.17
C LEU A 96 -2.92 -1.98 18.37
N GLY A 97 -3.98 -1.45 18.94
CA GLY A 97 -3.92 -0.44 20.01
C GLY A 97 -3.82 -1.06 21.42
N GLY A 98 -4.55 -2.13 21.70
CA GLY A 98 -4.60 -2.74 23.04
C GLY A 98 -3.24 -3.17 23.58
N PRO A 99 -2.45 -3.96 22.85
CA PRO A 99 -1.14 -4.42 23.32
C PRO A 99 -0.12 -3.29 23.55
N ALA A 100 -0.31 -2.12 22.92
CA ALA A 100 0.56 -0.97 23.19
C ALA A 100 0.48 -0.50 24.65
N LEU A 101 -0.63 -0.78 25.36
CA LEU A 101 -0.78 -0.45 26.78
C LEU A 101 0.20 -1.21 27.69
N ALA A 102 0.64 -2.42 27.27
CA ALA A 102 1.67 -3.16 28.02
C ALA A 102 2.99 -2.37 28.08
N LEU A 103 3.27 -1.54 27.09
CA LEU A 103 4.51 -0.77 27.00
C LEU A 103 4.51 0.52 27.84
N LEU A 104 3.46 0.77 28.63
CA LEU A 104 3.42 1.85 29.61
C LEU A 104 4.38 1.61 30.79
N VAL A 105 4.79 0.37 30.98
CA VAL A 105 5.80 -0.06 31.95
C VAL A 105 6.94 -0.75 31.23
N PRO A 106 8.16 -0.77 31.81
CA PRO A 106 9.28 -1.52 31.24
C PRO A 106 8.96 -3.02 31.16
N GLU A 107 9.14 -3.60 29.98
CA GLU A 107 8.81 -5.00 29.71
C GLU A 107 10.03 -5.80 29.26
N PRO A 108 10.11 -7.10 29.61
CA PRO A 108 11.11 -8.01 29.06
C PRO A 108 11.02 -8.11 27.53
N GLN A 109 12.14 -8.37 26.89
CA GLN A 109 12.21 -8.51 25.42
C GLN A 109 11.18 -9.50 24.86
N ALA A 110 10.96 -10.63 25.51
CA ALA A 110 9.99 -11.63 25.08
C ALA A 110 8.56 -11.06 24.98
N VAL A 111 8.17 -10.22 25.96
CA VAL A 111 6.88 -9.53 25.95
C VAL A 111 6.81 -8.52 24.79
N MET A 112 7.89 -7.75 24.57
CA MET A 112 7.97 -6.82 23.45
C MET A 112 7.81 -7.52 22.10
N VAL A 113 8.42 -8.69 21.90
CA VAL A 113 8.26 -9.52 20.69
C VAL A 113 6.81 -9.99 20.55
N GLY A 114 6.19 -10.46 21.63
CA GLY A 114 4.77 -10.87 21.63
C GLY A 114 3.83 -9.71 21.32
N VAL A 115 4.04 -8.55 21.95
CA VAL A 115 3.29 -7.31 21.68
C VAL A 115 3.43 -6.91 20.21
N SER A 116 4.65 -6.95 19.67
CA SER A 116 4.89 -6.61 18.25
C SER A 116 4.16 -7.55 17.31
N PHE A 117 4.20 -8.86 17.54
CA PHE A 117 3.49 -9.83 16.73
C PHE A 117 1.97 -9.60 16.75
N VAL A 118 1.37 -9.39 17.93
CA VAL A 118 -0.08 -9.13 18.05
C VAL A 118 -0.46 -7.82 17.42
N ARG A 119 0.36 -6.78 17.56
CA ARG A 119 0.17 -5.48 16.87
C ARG A 119 0.26 -5.63 15.36
N GLY A 120 1.18 -6.47 14.87
CA GLY A 120 1.27 -6.83 13.45
C GLY A 120 -0.01 -7.46 12.92
N LEU A 121 -0.59 -8.44 13.66
CA LEU A 121 -1.90 -9.01 13.31
C LEU A 121 -2.98 -7.92 13.20
N GLY A 122 -3.01 -6.97 14.14
CA GLY A 122 -3.94 -5.87 14.16
C GLY A 122 -3.76 -4.94 12.94
N PHE A 123 -2.52 -4.62 12.60
CA PHE A 123 -2.18 -3.77 11.47
C PHE A 123 -2.60 -4.41 10.14
N GLY A 124 -2.23 -5.67 9.88
CA GLY A 124 -2.60 -6.38 8.66
C GLY A 124 -4.11 -6.51 8.48
N LEU A 125 -4.88 -6.82 9.55
CA LEU A 125 -6.34 -6.84 9.48
C LEU A 125 -6.92 -5.46 9.15
N SER A 126 -6.39 -4.40 9.75
CA SER A 126 -6.86 -3.03 9.53
C SER A 126 -6.57 -2.58 8.11
N GLY A 127 -5.34 -2.71 7.61
CA GLY A 127 -4.92 -2.29 6.28
C GLY A 127 -5.71 -2.97 5.15
N VAL A 128 -5.86 -4.32 5.22
CA VAL A 128 -6.69 -5.04 4.25
C VAL A 128 -8.16 -4.59 4.31
N THR A 129 -8.69 -4.35 5.51
CA THR A 129 -10.10 -3.97 5.69
C THR A 129 -10.37 -2.57 5.17
N THR A 130 -9.53 -1.59 5.48
CA THR A 130 -9.68 -0.20 5.03
C THR A 130 -9.44 -0.06 3.54
N GLY A 131 -8.46 -0.76 2.97
CA GLY A 131 -8.24 -0.83 1.53
C GLY A 131 -9.43 -1.42 0.78
N ALA A 132 -10.00 -2.53 1.28
CA ALA A 132 -11.18 -3.16 0.70
C ALA A 132 -12.43 -2.30 0.81
N LEU A 133 -12.65 -1.64 1.96
CA LEU A 133 -13.74 -0.69 2.16
C LEU A 133 -13.62 0.52 1.24
N THR A 134 -12.41 1.07 1.10
CA THR A 134 -12.16 2.17 0.17
C THR A 134 -12.54 1.78 -1.25
N ALA A 135 -12.03 0.63 -1.73
CA ALA A 135 -12.34 0.13 -3.06
C ALA A 135 -13.85 -0.08 -3.29
N LYS A 136 -14.57 -0.56 -2.26
CA LYS A 136 -16.02 -0.81 -2.30
C LYS A 136 -16.86 0.47 -2.29
N LEU A 137 -16.43 1.48 -1.53
CA LEU A 137 -17.20 2.70 -1.30
C LEU A 137 -16.97 3.77 -2.37
N LEU A 138 -15.92 3.63 -3.17
CA LEU A 138 -15.61 4.56 -4.24
C LEU A 138 -16.58 4.46 -5.41
N PRO A 139 -17.08 5.59 -5.94
CA PRO A 139 -17.95 5.60 -7.10
C PRO A 139 -17.22 5.06 -8.34
N PRO A 140 -17.91 4.32 -9.22
CA PRO A 140 -17.38 3.94 -10.53
C PRO A 140 -16.89 5.18 -11.29
N GLY A 141 -15.71 5.09 -11.92
CA GLY A 141 -15.11 6.19 -12.69
C GLY A 141 -14.28 7.19 -11.87
N ARG A 142 -14.25 7.07 -10.53
CA ARG A 142 -13.38 7.88 -9.64
C ARG A 142 -12.57 7.02 -8.67
N ARG A 143 -12.39 5.76 -8.98
CA ARG A 143 -11.67 4.80 -8.13
C ARG A 143 -10.19 5.18 -7.98
N GLY A 144 -9.53 5.54 -9.07
CA GLY A 144 -8.14 5.95 -9.02
C GLY A 144 -7.91 7.21 -8.20
N GLU A 145 -8.78 8.24 -8.35
CA GLU A 145 -8.71 9.46 -7.55
C GLU A 145 -8.89 9.17 -6.06
N GLY A 146 -9.87 8.30 -5.71
CA GLY A 146 -10.12 7.93 -4.33
C GLY A 146 -9.01 7.11 -3.70
N LEU A 147 -8.37 6.20 -4.46
CA LEU A 147 -7.19 5.47 -4.02
C LEU A 147 -5.97 6.39 -3.87
N GLY A 148 -5.84 7.39 -4.75
CA GLY A 148 -4.84 8.45 -4.60
C GLY A 148 -5.03 9.24 -3.30
N LEU A 149 -6.29 9.59 -2.96
CA LEU A 149 -6.61 10.27 -1.70
C LEU A 149 -6.33 9.36 -0.48
N LEU A 150 -6.63 8.06 -0.56
CA LEU A 150 -6.21 7.10 0.47
C LEU A 150 -4.70 7.14 0.68
N GLY A 151 -3.92 7.23 -0.41
CA GLY A 151 -2.46 7.37 -0.32
C GLY A 151 -2.01 8.65 0.41
N VAL A 152 -2.70 9.76 0.20
CA VAL A 152 -2.44 11.00 0.96
C VAL A 152 -2.74 10.78 2.46
N VAL A 153 -3.89 10.19 2.78
CA VAL A 153 -4.30 9.87 4.15
C VAL A 153 -3.29 8.93 4.82
N ALA A 154 -2.74 7.97 4.09
CA ALA A 154 -1.73 7.04 4.59
C ALA A 154 -0.34 7.69 4.73
N GLY A 155 0.00 8.64 3.89
CA GLY A 155 1.32 9.31 3.89
C GLY A 155 1.53 10.24 5.09
N VAL A 156 0.48 10.94 5.55
CA VAL A 156 0.58 11.89 6.67
C VAL A 156 1.07 11.24 7.97
N PRO A 157 0.56 10.08 8.41
CA PRO A 157 1.07 9.38 9.59
C PRO A 157 2.56 8.99 9.48
N ALA A 158 3.01 8.57 8.31
CA ALA A 158 4.42 8.22 8.11
C ALA A 158 5.34 9.43 8.33
N VAL A 159 4.93 10.61 7.82
CA VAL A 159 5.70 11.86 7.94
C VAL A 159 5.68 12.44 9.35
N VAL A 160 4.59 12.26 10.10
CA VAL A 160 4.39 12.90 11.42
C VAL A 160 4.62 11.94 12.57
N ALA A 161 3.98 10.77 12.55
CA ALA A 161 3.96 9.86 13.69
C ALA A 161 5.29 9.12 13.88
N LEU A 162 5.98 8.74 12.78
CA LEU A 162 7.29 8.10 12.89
C LEU A 162 8.35 8.98 13.54
N PRO A 163 8.60 10.24 13.08
CA PRO A 163 9.54 11.13 13.76
C PRO A 163 9.09 11.49 15.18
N ALA A 164 7.79 11.67 15.42
CA ALA A 164 7.27 11.94 16.75
C ALA A 164 7.56 10.79 17.73
N GLY A 165 7.39 9.54 17.31
CA GLY A 165 7.74 8.38 18.11
C GLY A 165 9.22 8.35 18.49
N VAL A 166 10.10 8.54 17.49
CA VAL A 166 11.56 8.59 17.72
C VAL A 166 11.93 9.74 18.66
N TRP A 167 11.34 10.91 18.48
CA TRP A 167 11.59 12.08 19.34
C TRP A 167 11.17 11.80 20.80
N LEU A 168 9.97 11.24 21.00
CA LEU A 168 9.47 10.88 22.32
C LEU A 168 10.39 9.85 23.00
N ALA A 169 10.82 8.80 22.29
CA ALA A 169 11.73 7.81 22.83
C ALA A 169 13.10 8.40 23.21
N GLY A 170 13.64 9.28 22.38
CA GLY A 170 14.91 9.98 22.63
C GLY A 170 14.88 10.93 23.83
N HIS A 171 13.68 11.39 24.25
CA HIS A 171 13.46 12.22 25.43
C HIS A 171 12.94 11.43 26.65
N HIS A 172 13.11 10.12 26.69
CA HIS A 172 12.65 9.23 27.76
C HIS A 172 11.12 9.23 27.96
N LEU A 173 10.35 9.59 26.93
CA LEU A 173 8.89 9.63 26.92
C LEU A 173 8.28 8.40 26.17
N ALA A 174 8.92 7.24 26.22
CA ALA A 174 8.47 6.05 25.54
C ALA A 174 7.06 5.60 25.97
N ALA A 175 6.72 5.76 27.25
CA ALA A 175 5.37 5.50 27.75
C ALA A 175 4.32 6.42 27.11
N ALA A 176 4.67 7.70 26.85
CA ALA A 176 3.77 8.62 26.14
C ALA A 176 3.59 8.18 24.68
N ALA A 177 4.66 7.73 23.99
CA ALA A 177 4.54 7.16 22.65
C ALA A 177 3.63 5.91 22.63
N ALA A 178 3.75 5.04 23.64
CA ALA A 178 2.91 3.86 23.80
C ALA A 178 1.43 4.24 24.04
N ALA A 179 1.17 5.19 24.93
CA ALA A 179 -0.17 5.71 25.19
C ALA A 179 -0.81 6.32 23.94
N MET A 180 -0.07 7.17 23.21
CA MET A 180 -0.52 7.77 21.96
C MET A 180 -0.81 6.70 20.89
N ALA A 181 0.04 5.67 20.79
CA ALA A 181 -0.18 4.56 19.87
C ALA A 181 -1.41 3.72 20.25
N ALA A 182 -1.65 3.50 21.54
CA ALA A 182 -2.86 2.84 22.02
C ALA A 182 -4.11 3.66 21.68
N ILE A 183 -4.10 4.95 22.01
CA ILE A 183 -5.22 5.86 21.73
C ILE A 183 -5.52 5.92 20.24
N THR A 184 -4.50 6.16 19.40
CA THR A 184 -4.70 6.26 17.95
C THR A 184 -5.14 4.93 17.34
N GLY A 185 -4.57 3.78 17.78
CA GLY A 185 -5.00 2.45 17.33
C GLY A 185 -6.47 2.18 17.67
N LEU A 186 -6.90 2.48 18.90
CA LEU A 186 -8.27 2.28 19.34
C LEU A 186 -9.25 3.34 18.78
N LEU A 187 -8.75 4.51 18.35
CA LEU A 187 -9.60 5.57 17.76
C LEU A 187 -10.34 5.08 16.51
N SER A 188 -9.77 4.12 15.77
CA SER A 188 -10.45 3.51 14.63
C SER A 188 -11.75 2.82 14.98
N LEU A 189 -11.98 2.42 16.26
CA LEU A 189 -13.26 1.88 16.74
C LEU A 189 -14.41 2.90 16.61
N VAL A 190 -14.11 4.20 16.74
CA VAL A 190 -15.11 5.27 16.61
C VAL A 190 -15.69 5.30 15.20
N SER A 191 -14.91 4.95 14.19
CA SER A 191 -15.33 4.94 12.79
C SER A 191 -16.33 3.85 12.46
N ILE A 192 -16.36 2.75 13.22
CA ILE A 192 -17.12 1.52 12.92
C ILE A 192 -18.62 1.76 12.79
N ARG A 193 -19.18 2.69 13.57
CA ARG A 193 -20.61 3.01 13.56
C ARG A 193 -21.12 3.50 12.19
N TRP A 194 -20.26 4.14 11.41
CA TRP A 194 -20.61 4.69 10.10
C TRP A 194 -20.29 3.75 8.93
N LEU A 195 -19.64 2.62 9.18
CA LEU A 195 -19.31 1.65 8.14
C LEU A 195 -20.51 0.81 7.71
N PRO A 196 -20.52 0.26 6.48
CA PRO A 196 -21.59 -0.63 6.01
C PRO A 196 -21.76 -1.85 6.91
N GLY A 197 -23.02 -2.25 7.17
CA GLY A 197 -23.34 -3.39 8.03
C GLY A 197 -23.05 -4.76 7.39
N GLY A 198 -23.03 -5.82 8.23
CA GLY A 198 -22.61 -7.17 7.79
C GLY A 198 -23.48 -7.86 6.73
N ARG A 199 -24.75 -7.45 6.53
CA ARG A 199 -25.61 -8.03 5.48
C ARG A 199 -25.19 -7.59 4.07
N GLU A 200 -24.77 -6.34 3.90
CA GLU A 200 -24.28 -5.81 2.61
C GLU A 200 -22.92 -6.40 2.20
N ALA A 201 -22.10 -6.82 3.16
CA ALA A 201 -20.83 -7.49 2.88
C ALA A 201 -21.04 -8.90 2.31
N ARG A 202 -22.11 -9.61 2.74
CA ARG A 202 -22.43 -10.97 2.30
C ARG A 202 -22.99 -11.05 0.87
N THR A 203 -23.75 -10.06 0.44
CA THR A 203 -24.35 -10.03 -0.90
C THR A 203 -23.34 -9.67 -1.98
N ALA A 204 -22.37 -8.81 -1.71
CA ALA A 204 -21.31 -8.45 -2.65
C ALA A 204 -20.33 -9.63 -2.93
N THR A 205 -20.21 -10.59 -2.00
CA THR A 205 -19.34 -11.77 -2.16
C THR A 205 -19.93 -12.85 -3.08
N ARG A 206 -21.18 -12.70 -3.52
CA ARG A 206 -21.92 -13.65 -4.36
C ARG A 206 -21.93 -13.26 -5.83
N ALA A 207 -21.03 -12.38 -6.27
CA ALA A 207 -20.75 -12.22 -7.69
C ALA A 207 -20.21 -13.55 -8.22
N GLU A 208 -21.06 -14.28 -8.97
CA GLU A 208 -20.74 -15.56 -9.58
C GLU A 208 -19.50 -15.42 -10.45
N PRO A 209 -18.58 -16.40 -10.40
CA PRO A 209 -17.49 -16.44 -11.36
C PRO A 209 -18.08 -16.69 -12.74
N MET A 210 -17.96 -15.75 -13.65
CA MET A 210 -18.30 -16.01 -15.05
C MET A 210 -17.54 -17.25 -15.54
N PRO A 211 -18.24 -18.24 -16.15
CA PRO A 211 -17.60 -19.47 -16.64
C PRO A 211 -16.65 -19.14 -17.79
N GLY A 212 -15.48 -19.72 -17.72
CA GLY A 212 -14.48 -19.67 -18.78
C GLY A 212 -13.23 -18.87 -18.46
N THR A 213 -12.10 -19.60 -18.37
CA THR A 213 -10.72 -19.08 -18.31
C THR A 213 -10.11 -18.82 -16.91
N ARG A 214 -10.49 -19.61 -15.89
CA ARG A 214 -9.97 -19.45 -14.51
C ARG A 214 -8.42 -19.45 -14.43
N ARG A 215 -7.73 -20.32 -15.17
CA ARG A 215 -6.25 -20.44 -15.12
C ARG A 215 -5.54 -19.29 -15.83
N ARG A 216 -6.06 -18.80 -16.95
CA ARG A 216 -5.49 -17.67 -17.71
C ARG A 216 -5.72 -16.34 -17.01
N ARG A 217 -6.86 -16.17 -16.30
CA ARG A 217 -7.15 -15.01 -15.46
C ARG A 217 -6.25 -14.95 -14.22
N MET A 218 -5.99 -16.10 -13.55
CA MET A 218 -5.12 -16.13 -12.37
C MET A 218 -3.67 -15.72 -12.69
N ALA A 219 -3.09 -16.24 -13.79
CA ALA A 219 -1.75 -15.86 -14.20
C ALA A 219 -1.63 -14.36 -14.54
N GLY A 220 -2.68 -13.76 -15.12
CA GLY A 220 -2.77 -12.31 -15.33
C GLY A 220 -2.82 -11.52 -14.00
N THR A 221 -3.59 -11.99 -13.05
CA THR A 221 -3.78 -11.32 -11.77
C THR A 221 -2.51 -11.29 -10.92
N LEU A 222 -1.68 -12.34 -10.93
CA LEU A 222 -0.42 -12.40 -10.18
C LEU A 222 0.67 -11.47 -10.73
N ARG A 223 0.57 -10.99 -11.97
CA ARG A 223 1.54 -10.05 -12.53
C ARG A 223 1.53 -8.70 -11.82
N LEU A 224 0.34 -8.21 -11.43
CA LEU A 224 0.21 -6.91 -10.75
C LEU A 224 0.92 -6.86 -9.41
N PRO A 225 0.72 -7.83 -8.48
CA PRO A 225 1.49 -7.93 -7.25
C PRO A 225 3.01 -8.05 -7.49
N LEU A 226 3.44 -8.79 -8.52
CA LEU A 226 4.86 -8.93 -8.85
C LEU A 226 5.47 -7.61 -9.37
N ILE A 227 4.73 -6.86 -10.21
CA ILE A 227 5.14 -5.51 -10.63
C ILE A 227 5.29 -4.61 -9.41
N PHE A 228 4.35 -4.68 -8.49
CA PHE A 228 4.35 -3.86 -7.29
C PHE A 228 5.46 -4.28 -6.32
N ALA A 229 5.64 -5.59 -6.07
CA ALA A 229 6.70 -6.11 -5.22
C ALA A 229 8.11 -5.68 -5.68
N ALA A 230 8.35 -5.63 -7.00
CA ALA A 230 9.63 -5.14 -7.51
C ALA A 230 9.91 -3.68 -7.12
N ALA A 231 8.88 -2.84 -7.08
CA ALA A 231 9.00 -1.44 -6.65
C ALA A 231 9.10 -1.31 -5.12
N THR A 232 8.34 -2.12 -4.37
CA THR A 232 8.37 -2.09 -2.90
C THR A 232 9.66 -2.64 -2.31
N ILE A 233 10.29 -3.63 -2.96
CA ILE A 233 11.67 -4.07 -2.64
C ILE A 233 12.63 -2.88 -2.67
N ALA A 234 12.59 -2.09 -3.74
CA ALA A 234 13.46 -0.92 -3.87
C ALA A 234 13.13 0.18 -2.85
N ALA A 235 11.83 0.38 -2.52
CA ALA A 235 11.42 1.32 -1.47
C ALA A 235 11.97 0.91 -0.10
N GLY A 236 11.79 -0.36 0.30
CA GLY A 236 12.33 -0.88 1.55
C GLY A 236 13.86 -0.76 1.65
N VAL A 237 14.55 -0.98 0.52
CA VAL A 237 16.01 -0.79 0.43
C VAL A 237 16.39 0.67 0.65
N LEU A 238 15.73 1.62 -0.01
CA LEU A 238 16.02 3.05 0.16
C LEU A 238 15.82 3.49 1.61
N ASP A 239 14.69 3.14 2.21
CA ASP A 239 14.37 3.57 3.57
C ASP A 239 15.31 2.97 4.62
N SER A 240 15.82 1.75 4.39
CA SER A 240 16.71 1.06 5.32
C SER A 240 18.18 1.36 5.11
N PHE A 241 18.64 1.49 3.88
CA PHE A 241 20.07 1.54 3.55
C PHE A 241 20.59 2.92 3.15
N LEU A 242 19.73 3.84 2.71
CA LEU A 242 20.18 5.19 2.42
C LEU A 242 20.77 5.90 3.66
N PRO A 243 20.17 5.80 4.86
CA PRO A 243 20.76 6.36 6.08
C PRO A 243 22.07 5.72 6.51
N LEU A 244 22.36 4.50 6.03
CA LEU A 244 23.58 3.75 6.32
C LEU A 244 24.68 3.99 5.27
N ALA A 245 24.38 4.66 4.17
CA ALA A 245 25.34 4.93 3.11
C ALA A 245 26.39 5.93 3.58
N HIS A 246 27.66 5.53 3.49
CA HIS A 246 28.78 6.35 3.95
C HIS A 246 28.89 7.67 3.18
N GLY A 247 29.24 8.73 3.89
CA GLY A 247 29.51 10.05 3.30
C GLY A 247 28.29 10.95 3.10
N ILE A 248 27.08 10.51 3.48
CA ILE A 248 25.87 11.33 3.42
C ILE A 248 25.46 11.75 4.84
N PRO A 249 25.36 13.04 5.15
CA PRO A 249 24.86 13.50 6.45
C PRO A 249 23.44 12.99 6.72
N SER A 250 23.14 12.61 7.96
CA SER A 250 21.82 12.08 8.35
C SER A 250 20.66 13.06 8.07
N SER A 251 20.91 14.36 8.21
CA SER A 251 19.95 15.42 7.86
C SER A 251 19.60 15.41 6.36
N LEU A 252 20.61 15.18 5.51
CA LEU A 252 20.42 15.11 4.06
C LEU A 252 19.65 13.84 3.66
N CYS A 253 19.93 12.70 4.31
CA CYS A 253 19.19 11.47 4.12
C CYS A 253 17.71 11.64 4.49
N SER A 254 17.44 12.23 5.66
CA SER A 254 16.07 12.49 6.12
C SER A 254 15.32 13.41 5.18
N ALA A 255 15.97 14.49 4.70
CA ALA A 255 15.37 15.40 3.72
C ALA A 255 15.10 14.69 2.37
N ALA A 256 16.01 13.83 1.92
CA ALA A 256 15.86 13.09 0.68
C ALA A 256 14.71 12.07 0.76
N LEU A 257 14.57 11.33 1.87
CA LEU A 257 13.46 10.42 2.13
C LEU A 257 12.12 11.17 2.20
N LEU A 258 12.10 12.36 2.83
CA LEU A 258 10.91 13.21 2.85
C LEU A 258 10.50 13.64 1.43
N VAL A 259 11.46 14.07 0.61
CA VAL A 259 11.21 14.44 -0.80
C VAL A 259 10.66 13.27 -1.60
N GLN A 260 11.20 12.07 -1.39
CA GLN A 260 10.68 10.84 -2.00
C GLN A 260 9.23 10.57 -1.62
N ALA A 261 8.91 10.64 -0.31
CA ALA A 261 7.56 10.41 0.20
C ALA A 261 6.55 11.44 -0.34
N VAL A 262 6.94 12.72 -0.42
CA VAL A 262 6.11 13.79 -1.02
C VAL A 262 5.88 13.53 -2.50
N ALA A 263 6.94 13.19 -3.26
CA ALA A 263 6.83 12.88 -4.68
C ALA A 263 5.92 11.66 -4.93
N ALA A 264 6.06 10.60 -4.13
CA ALA A 264 5.23 9.41 -4.22
C ALA A 264 3.75 9.72 -3.91
N THR A 265 3.48 10.45 -2.84
CA THR A 265 2.11 10.83 -2.45
C THR A 265 1.44 11.67 -3.53
N PHE A 266 2.14 12.68 -4.05
CA PHE A 266 1.61 13.54 -5.10
C PHE A 266 1.37 12.79 -6.42
N SER A 267 2.35 12.00 -6.86
CA SER A 267 2.24 11.22 -8.09
C SER A 267 1.17 10.13 -8.01
N ARG A 268 0.99 9.50 -6.84
CA ARG A 268 -0.07 8.54 -6.57
C ARG A 268 -1.46 9.17 -6.76
N TRP A 269 -1.66 10.38 -6.23
CA TRP A 269 -2.90 11.12 -6.40
C TRP A 269 -3.14 11.50 -7.86
N GLN A 270 -2.14 12.05 -8.56
CA GLN A 270 -2.23 12.42 -9.97
C GLN A 270 -2.48 11.19 -10.87
N ALA A 271 -1.78 10.08 -10.60
CA ALA A 271 -1.95 8.83 -11.34
C ALA A 271 -3.37 8.28 -11.23
N GLY A 272 -4.00 8.42 -10.06
CA GLY A 272 -5.39 8.04 -9.87
C GLY A 272 -6.34 8.82 -10.79
N ARG A 273 -6.23 10.16 -10.80
CA ARG A 273 -7.05 11.02 -11.64
C ARG A 273 -6.83 10.79 -13.14
N LEU A 274 -5.58 10.56 -13.52
CA LEU A 274 -5.20 10.30 -14.91
C LEU A 274 -5.64 8.89 -15.34
N GLY A 275 -5.50 7.92 -14.46
CA GLY A 275 -5.91 6.53 -14.67
C GLY A 275 -7.40 6.38 -14.89
N ASP A 276 -8.23 7.11 -14.13
CA ASP A 276 -9.68 7.13 -14.30
C ASP A 276 -10.11 7.66 -15.69
N ARG A 277 -9.29 8.52 -16.31
CA ARG A 277 -9.58 9.11 -17.63
C ARG A 277 -9.00 8.30 -18.80
N HIS A 278 -7.79 7.75 -18.64
CA HIS A 278 -7.02 7.17 -19.74
C HIS A 278 -6.71 5.68 -19.56
N GLY A 279 -7.13 5.10 -18.42
CA GLY A 279 -6.88 3.71 -18.04
C GLY A 279 -5.60 3.53 -17.22
N HIS A 280 -5.69 2.74 -16.15
CA HIS A 280 -4.62 2.54 -15.16
C HIS A 280 -3.42 1.72 -15.66
N ALA A 281 -3.56 0.94 -16.73
CA ALA A 281 -2.46 0.14 -17.29
C ALA A 281 -1.45 0.97 -18.11
N ARG A 282 -1.87 2.10 -18.69
CA ARG A 282 -1.03 2.93 -19.57
C ARG A 282 0.20 3.51 -18.88
N PRO A 283 0.11 4.06 -17.65
CA PRO A 283 1.24 4.70 -17.00
C PRO A 283 2.26 3.71 -16.38
N LEU A 284 1.98 2.40 -16.32
CA LEU A 284 2.85 1.43 -15.64
C LEU A 284 4.27 1.35 -16.23
N ILE A 285 4.39 1.31 -17.56
CA ILE A 285 5.72 1.19 -18.21
C ILE A 285 6.56 2.46 -17.98
N PRO A 286 6.06 3.68 -18.28
CA PRO A 286 6.84 4.89 -17.98
C PRO A 286 7.13 5.04 -16.49
N ALA A 287 6.22 4.64 -15.60
CA ALA A 287 6.45 4.71 -14.17
C ALA A 287 7.57 3.77 -13.71
N LEU A 288 7.63 2.54 -14.22
CA LEU A 288 8.74 1.61 -13.97
C LEU A 288 10.08 2.17 -14.48
N ALA A 289 10.09 2.78 -15.67
CA ALA A 289 11.30 3.40 -16.21
C ALA A 289 11.77 4.59 -15.37
N VAL A 290 10.84 5.44 -14.91
CA VAL A 290 11.15 6.59 -14.05
C VAL A 290 11.64 6.14 -12.68
N ALA A 291 11.01 5.13 -12.06
CA ALA A 291 11.46 4.56 -10.79
C ALA A 291 12.86 3.93 -10.92
N ALA A 292 13.10 3.17 -11.98
CA ALA A 292 14.41 2.57 -12.24
C ALA A 292 15.50 3.61 -12.50
N ALA A 293 15.19 4.69 -13.24
CA ALA A 293 16.09 5.83 -13.41
C ALA A 293 16.43 6.48 -12.08
N GLY A 294 15.45 6.64 -11.18
CA GLY A 294 15.68 7.10 -9.82
C GLY A 294 16.66 6.22 -9.05
N MET A 295 16.51 4.89 -9.12
CA MET A 295 17.47 3.96 -8.50
C MET A 295 18.86 4.03 -9.14
N ALA A 296 18.94 4.24 -10.45
CA ALA A 296 20.23 4.40 -11.14
C ALA A 296 21.00 5.65 -10.71
N THR A 297 20.31 6.75 -10.38
CA THR A 297 20.99 7.97 -9.86
C THR A 297 21.63 7.75 -8.50
N MET A 298 21.18 6.74 -7.72
CA MET A 298 21.79 6.35 -6.45
C MET A 298 23.21 5.79 -6.62
N MET A 299 23.65 5.49 -7.82
CA MET A 299 25.06 5.19 -8.11
C MET A 299 25.98 6.41 -7.87
N LEU A 300 25.42 7.61 -7.90
CA LEU A 300 26.11 8.89 -7.73
C LEU A 300 25.88 9.49 -6.33
N LEU A 301 25.97 8.66 -5.27
CA LEU A 301 25.68 9.05 -3.88
C LEU A 301 26.53 10.24 -3.36
N GLY A 302 27.70 10.50 -3.97
CA GLY A 302 28.55 11.65 -3.62
C GLY A 302 27.96 13.01 -4.02
N SER A 303 26.89 13.06 -4.82
CA SER A 303 26.23 14.28 -5.28
C SER A 303 24.86 14.46 -4.63
N ALA A 304 24.67 15.54 -3.85
CA ALA A 304 23.37 15.88 -3.28
C ALA A 304 22.30 16.10 -4.37
N VAL A 305 22.67 16.68 -5.50
CA VAL A 305 21.76 16.89 -6.63
C VAL A 305 21.28 15.56 -7.20
N ALA A 306 22.19 14.59 -7.40
CA ALA A 306 21.83 13.27 -7.88
C ALA A 306 20.93 12.53 -6.88
N LEU A 307 21.23 12.65 -5.58
CA LEU A 307 20.42 12.08 -4.49
C LEU A 307 18.98 12.59 -4.56
N PHE A 308 18.77 13.92 -4.53
CA PHE A 308 17.42 14.49 -4.57
C PHE A 308 16.70 14.23 -5.89
N ALA A 309 17.39 14.32 -7.03
CA ALA A 309 16.81 13.99 -8.33
C ALA A 309 16.35 12.52 -8.38
N GLY A 310 17.17 11.61 -7.88
CA GLY A 310 16.83 10.19 -7.79
C GLY A 310 15.64 9.91 -6.90
N MET A 311 15.55 10.59 -5.75
CA MET A 311 14.44 10.46 -4.82
C MET A 311 13.13 11.00 -5.41
N VAL A 312 13.16 12.11 -6.15
CA VAL A 312 12.00 12.61 -6.88
C VAL A 312 11.57 11.63 -7.97
N LEU A 313 12.51 11.14 -8.77
CA LEU A 313 12.22 10.17 -9.84
C LEU A 313 11.66 8.87 -9.28
N PHE A 314 12.34 8.28 -8.28
CA PHE A 314 11.88 7.04 -7.67
C PHE A 314 10.50 7.22 -7.03
N GLY A 315 10.31 8.25 -6.20
CA GLY A 315 9.02 8.54 -5.57
C GLY A 315 7.91 8.74 -6.59
N THR A 316 8.17 9.50 -7.67
CA THR A 316 7.19 9.71 -8.74
C THR A 316 6.78 8.40 -9.42
N GLY A 317 7.74 7.58 -9.82
CA GLY A 317 7.46 6.28 -10.43
C GLY A 317 6.75 5.33 -9.46
N PHE A 318 7.21 5.27 -8.21
CA PHE A 318 6.65 4.42 -7.17
C PHE A 318 5.18 4.73 -6.89
N GLY A 319 4.82 6.01 -6.67
CA GLY A 319 3.43 6.39 -6.41
C GLY A 319 2.48 6.08 -7.56
N VAL A 320 2.94 6.21 -8.82
CA VAL A 320 2.16 5.79 -10.00
C VAL A 320 1.95 4.27 -10.02
N ILE A 321 3.00 3.47 -9.78
CA ILE A 321 2.93 2.01 -9.75
C ILE A 321 1.98 1.56 -8.64
N GLU A 322 2.08 2.15 -7.47
CA GLU A 322 1.28 1.87 -6.29
C GLU A 322 -0.23 2.06 -6.57
N ASN A 323 -0.61 3.21 -7.12
CA ASN A 323 -2.01 3.47 -7.48
C ASN A 323 -2.50 2.55 -8.60
N ALA A 324 -1.75 2.45 -9.69
CA ALA A 324 -2.17 1.73 -10.89
C ALA A 324 -2.33 0.22 -10.63
N THR A 325 -1.43 -0.39 -9.85
CA THR A 325 -1.52 -1.83 -9.53
C THR A 325 -2.71 -2.13 -8.65
N PHE A 326 -3.02 -1.29 -7.65
CA PHE A 326 -4.20 -1.49 -6.81
C PHE A 326 -5.49 -1.28 -7.60
N ALA A 327 -5.60 -0.20 -8.38
CA ALA A 327 -6.76 0.06 -9.22
C ALA A 327 -7.06 -1.12 -10.18
N LEU A 328 -6.03 -1.64 -10.86
CA LEU A 328 -6.18 -2.80 -11.73
C LEU A 328 -6.54 -4.09 -11.00
N LEU A 329 -6.09 -4.28 -9.75
CA LEU A 329 -6.46 -5.43 -8.94
C LEU A 329 -7.94 -5.41 -8.55
N ILE A 330 -8.47 -4.26 -8.12
CA ILE A 330 -9.89 -4.12 -7.76
C ILE A 330 -10.83 -4.20 -8.96
N GLU A 331 -10.35 -3.98 -10.19
CA GLU A 331 -11.11 -4.23 -11.41
C GLU A 331 -11.29 -5.73 -11.70
N ARG A 332 -10.43 -6.59 -11.16
CA ARG A 332 -10.35 -8.03 -11.49
C ARG A 332 -10.74 -8.96 -10.36
N LEU A 333 -10.60 -8.52 -9.14
CA LEU A 333 -10.82 -9.31 -7.93
C LEU A 333 -11.85 -8.64 -7.01
N PRO A 334 -12.56 -9.44 -6.19
CA PRO A 334 -13.31 -8.88 -5.08
C PRO A 334 -12.41 -8.02 -4.18
N GLU A 335 -12.93 -6.92 -3.69
CA GLU A 335 -12.19 -5.84 -3.02
C GLU A 335 -11.28 -6.36 -1.88
N ALA A 336 -11.81 -7.26 -1.03
CA ALA A 336 -11.05 -7.84 0.08
C ALA A 336 -9.86 -8.71 -0.39
N LYS A 337 -10.01 -9.43 -1.53
CA LYS A 337 -8.91 -10.21 -2.11
C LYS A 337 -7.88 -9.32 -2.79
N ALA A 338 -8.34 -8.29 -3.48
CA ALA A 338 -7.48 -7.32 -4.13
C ALA A 338 -6.61 -6.60 -3.10
N SER A 339 -7.24 -6.12 -2.01
CA SER A 339 -6.53 -5.45 -0.91
C SER A 339 -5.55 -6.38 -0.21
N ALA A 340 -5.97 -7.61 0.14
CA ALA A 340 -5.07 -8.57 0.79
C ALA A 340 -3.85 -8.91 -0.07
N LEU A 341 -4.04 -9.14 -1.37
CA LEU A 341 -2.95 -9.48 -2.28
C LEU A 341 -2.01 -8.30 -2.51
N TRP A 342 -2.55 -7.09 -2.54
CA TRP A 342 -1.79 -5.86 -2.73
C TRP A 342 -0.95 -5.53 -1.48
N ASN A 343 -1.55 -5.58 -0.27
CA ASN A 343 -0.83 -5.36 0.98
C ASN A 343 0.25 -6.43 1.18
N PHE A 344 -0.07 -7.71 0.95
CA PHE A 344 0.93 -8.79 1.00
C PHE A 344 2.13 -8.52 0.08
N ALA A 345 1.89 -8.05 -1.15
CA ALA A 345 2.98 -7.72 -2.09
C ALA A 345 3.79 -6.52 -1.59
N TYR A 346 3.12 -5.54 -0.95
CA TYR A 346 3.79 -4.41 -0.32
C TYR A 346 4.72 -4.87 0.81
N ASP A 347 4.18 -5.52 1.82
CA ASP A 347 4.92 -5.85 3.04
C ASP A 347 5.98 -6.93 2.81
N ALA A 348 5.67 -7.94 1.98
CA ALA A 348 6.66 -8.94 1.60
C ALA A 348 7.83 -8.34 0.80
N GLY A 349 7.55 -7.45 -0.16
CA GLY A 349 8.58 -6.77 -0.94
C GLY A 349 9.41 -5.83 -0.08
N TYR A 350 8.73 -4.97 0.68
CA TYR A 350 9.36 -3.99 1.56
C TYR A 350 10.22 -4.62 2.65
N GLY A 351 9.79 -5.76 3.21
CA GLY A 351 10.55 -6.49 4.23
C GLY A 351 11.69 -7.34 3.66
N ALA A 352 11.48 -8.02 2.52
CA ALA A 352 12.49 -8.86 1.89
C ALA A 352 13.62 -8.04 1.23
N GLY A 353 13.30 -6.85 0.72
CA GLY A 353 14.25 -6.00 0.02
C GLY A 353 15.52 -5.73 0.80
N PRO A 354 15.43 -5.15 2.01
CA PRO A 354 16.60 -4.86 2.84
C PRO A 354 17.44 -6.09 3.19
N ALA A 355 16.81 -7.23 3.46
CA ALA A 355 17.53 -8.47 3.78
C ALA A 355 18.38 -8.96 2.61
N VAL A 356 17.83 -9.01 1.41
CA VAL A 356 18.53 -9.41 0.19
C VAL A 356 19.58 -8.38 -0.21
N PHE A 357 19.25 -7.09 -0.12
CA PHE A 357 20.17 -6.01 -0.45
C PHE A 357 21.40 -6.02 0.45
N GLY A 358 21.24 -6.23 1.77
CA GLY A 358 22.35 -6.32 2.70
C GLY A 358 23.35 -7.41 2.32
N LEU A 359 22.87 -8.59 1.91
CA LEU A 359 23.73 -9.69 1.44
C LEU A 359 24.48 -9.32 0.15
N ILE A 360 23.80 -8.66 -0.79
CA ILE A 360 24.42 -8.24 -2.06
C ILE A 360 25.43 -7.11 -1.82
N CYS A 361 25.06 -6.12 -1.00
CA CYS A 361 25.85 -4.92 -0.76
C CYS A 361 27.25 -5.22 -0.18
N VAL A 362 27.38 -6.27 0.65
CA VAL A 362 28.67 -6.72 1.20
C VAL A 362 29.66 -7.08 0.09
N HIS A 363 29.18 -7.63 -1.03
CA HIS A 363 30.03 -8.10 -2.13
C HIS A 363 30.17 -7.07 -3.27
N THR A 364 29.17 -6.20 -3.47
CA THR A 364 29.11 -5.31 -4.64
C THR A 364 29.27 -3.83 -4.30
N GLY A 365 29.12 -3.46 -3.02
CA GLY A 365 29.03 -2.08 -2.58
C GLY A 365 27.66 -1.45 -2.87
N TYR A 366 27.39 -0.28 -2.24
CA TYR A 366 26.12 0.42 -2.34
C TYR A 366 25.72 0.83 -3.77
N PRO A 367 26.61 1.44 -4.60
CA PRO A 367 26.21 1.91 -5.93
C PRO A 367 25.71 0.78 -6.82
N ALA A 368 26.45 -0.34 -6.87
CA ALA A 368 26.08 -1.49 -7.69
C ALA A 368 24.81 -2.18 -7.17
N ALA A 369 24.64 -2.26 -5.85
CA ALA A 369 23.45 -2.84 -5.24
C ALA A 369 22.20 -2.00 -5.54
N PHE A 370 22.28 -0.66 -5.52
CA PHE A 370 21.17 0.21 -5.96
C PHE A 370 20.85 0.06 -7.45
N ALA A 371 21.88 -0.08 -8.30
CA ALA A 371 21.69 -0.35 -9.72
C ALA A 371 20.92 -1.67 -9.95
N LEU A 372 21.23 -2.72 -9.19
CA LEU A 372 20.50 -3.99 -9.25
C LEU A 372 19.02 -3.85 -8.88
N CYS A 373 18.69 -2.99 -7.90
CA CYS A 373 17.30 -2.67 -7.60
C CYS A 373 16.60 -2.00 -8.81
N GLY A 374 17.29 -1.09 -9.51
CA GLY A 374 16.79 -0.50 -10.75
C GLY A 374 16.55 -1.54 -11.85
N LEU A 375 17.46 -2.49 -12.02
CA LEU A 375 17.31 -3.61 -12.96
C LEU A 375 16.14 -4.53 -12.58
N LEU A 376 15.93 -4.79 -11.29
CA LEU A 376 14.78 -5.56 -10.80
C LEU A 376 13.45 -4.87 -11.17
N ILE A 377 13.36 -3.54 -11.03
CA ILE A 377 12.19 -2.77 -11.44
C ILE A 377 11.99 -2.90 -12.96
N LEU A 378 13.05 -2.79 -13.77
CA LEU A 378 12.97 -2.95 -15.23
C LEU A 378 12.57 -4.37 -15.65
N ALA A 379 12.93 -5.39 -14.87
CA ALA A 379 12.53 -6.77 -15.11
C ALA A 379 10.99 -6.96 -15.01
N ALA A 380 10.26 -6.02 -14.39
CA ALA A 380 8.80 -6.01 -14.37
C ALA A 380 8.16 -5.44 -15.66
N VAL A 381 8.92 -4.78 -16.55
CA VAL A 381 8.41 -4.16 -17.80
C VAL A 381 7.71 -5.15 -18.71
N PRO A 382 8.21 -6.39 -18.95
CA PRO A 382 7.48 -7.37 -19.77
C PRO A 382 6.11 -7.74 -19.19
N ALA A 383 5.97 -7.78 -17.85
CA ALA A 383 4.68 -8.01 -17.20
C ALA A 383 3.73 -6.82 -17.42
N ALA A 384 4.21 -5.59 -17.23
CA ALA A 384 3.45 -4.35 -17.47
C ALA A 384 3.04 -4.21 -18.95
N SER A 385 3.90 -4.61 -19.88
CA SER A 385 3.58 -4.60 -21.32
C SER A 385 2.42 -5.52 -21.68
N ARG A 386 2.35 -6.69 -21.04
CA ARG A 386 1.23 -7.63 -21.21
C ARG A 386 -0.07 -7.06 -20.64
N GLU A 387 0.02 -6.34 -19.52
CA GLU A 387 -1.13 -5.67 -18.91
C GLU A 387 -1.68 -4.57 -19.83
N ARG A 388 -0.80 -3.74 -20.41
CA ARG A 388 -1.19 -2.70 -21.37
C ARG A 388 -1.87 -3.26 -22.62
N LYS A 389 -1.34 -4.37 -23.18
CA LYS A 389 -1.93 -5.05 -24.34
C LYS A 389 -3.31 -5.63 -24.01
N ALA A 390 -3.47 -6.25 -22.84
CA ALA A 390 -4.74 -6.80 -22.39
C ALA A 390 -5.83 -5.72 -22.25
N ALA A 391 -5.47 -4.55 -21.70
CA ALA A 391 -6.38 -3.41 -21.58
C ALA A 391 -6.77 -2.82 -22.95
N GLY A 392 -5.85 -2.81 -23.92
CA GLY A 392 -6.13 -2.35 -25.28
C GLY A 392 -7.08 -3.28 -26.06
N ALA A 393 -6.95 -4.60 -25.88
CA ALA A 393 -7.81 -5.57 -26.54
C ALA A 393 -9.28 -5.48 -26.08
N THR A 394 -9.49 -5.22 -24.79
CA THR A 394 -10.85 -5.06 -24.23
C THR A 394 -11.53 -3.76 -24.73
N GLY A 395 -10.75 -2.73 -25.09
CA GLY A 395 -11.28 -1.48 -25.62
C GLY A 395 -11.66 -1.57 -27.11
N SER A 396 -10.99 -2.42 -27.91
CA SER A 396 -11.29 -2.60 -29.34
C SER A 396 -12.56 -3.45 -29.57
N ASP A 397 -12.85 -4.39 -28.68
CA ASP A 397 -14.04 -5.26 -28.81
C ASP A 397 -15.36 -4.51 -28.52
N LEU A 398 -15.30 -3.36 -27.84
CA LEU A 398 -16.46 -2.52 -27.58
C LEU A 398 -16.80 -1.56 -28.75
N VAL A 399 -15.90 -1.37 -29.72
CA VAL A 399 -16.09 -0.49 -30.87
C VAL A 399 -16.62 -1.22 -32.10
N THR A 400 -16.54 -2.54 -32.15
CA THR A 400 -17.06 -3.37 -33.24
C THR A 400 -18.41 -4.00 -32.88
N VAL A 401 -19.45 -3.19 -32.66
CA VAL A 401 -20.82 -3.63 -32.87
C VAL A 401 -21.09 -3.49 -34.37
N PRO A 402 -21.31 -4.56 -35.13
CA PRO A 402 -21.64 -4.42 -36.53
C PRO A 402 -22.97 -3.66 -36.63
N VAL A 403 -22.94 -2.53 -37.31
CA VAL A 403 -24.16 -1.88 -37.80
C VAL A 403 -24.76 -2.87 -38.80
N LEU A 404 -25.77 -3.61 -38.38
CA LEU A 404 -26.58 -4.38 -39.29
C LEU A 404 -27.30 -3.38 -40.21
N THR A 405 -26.69 -3.10 -41.35
CA THR A 405 -27.38 -2.48 -42.46
C THR A 405 -28.41 -3.46 -42.98
N GLY A 406 -29.65 -3.28 -42.53
CA GLY A 406 -30.79 -3.95 -43.12
C GLY A 406 -30.92 -3.53 -44.55
N SER A 407 -30.59 -4.41 -45.50
CA SER A 407 -31.00 -4.28 -46.89
C SER A 407 -32.53 -4.50 -46.97
N ALA A 408 -33.24 -3.40 -47.21
CA ALA A 408 -34.62 -3.48 -47.68
C ALA A 408 -34.60 -3.93 -49.13
N SER A 409 -35.27 -5.04 -49.42
CA SER A 409 -35.79 -5.43 -50.71
C SER A 409 -37.23 -5.84 -50.56
#